data_a53c934168d5b2b0b8b2c02945832ddb
#
_entry.id   a53c934168d5b2b0b8b2c02945832ddb
#
_cell.length_a   1.000
_cell.length_b   1.000
_cell.length_c   1.000
_cell.angle_alpha   90.00
_cell.angle_beta   90.00
_cell.angle_gamma   90.00
#
_symmetry.space_group_name_H-M   'P 1'
#
loop_
_entity.id
_entity.type
_entity.pdbx_description
1 polymer ?
#
loop_
_entity_poly.entity_id
_entity_poly.type
_entity_poly.pdbx_seq_one_letter_code
_entity_poly.pdbx_strand_id
1 'polypeptide(L)'
;MSKVALFGAAGAIGQSIAQALAAQGQPYRVVGRSEASLRKAFGADPLAEIATWDPDSPDSISAAATGIDTIVYLVGVNYWQFELHPQLMRKTLDGAIAAGVRNIVLIGTVYPYGRARTTPVRESHPREPHTFKGRMRKAQEDILLEAHAQGRINATVLRLPDFYGPGVEASLLHGAAVAAVRGGTADLIGPIDKPHEFVFVPDVGPVVATLVESPAAYGHVWHLGGAGVTTQRDMVDEMGRQAGHKVKHRVAGKTMLRVLGLFNKLLREMPEMNYLLTDPVILDDSALQRLIGPVRKTPYAEGIRRTLAAIAPAKA
;
A
#
# COMPACT_ATOMS: atom_id res chain seq x y z
N MET A 1 18.36 -17.57 1.87
CA MET A 1 17.51 -16.36 1.93
C MET A 1 17.82 -15.47 0.74
N SER A 2 16.78 -15.02 0.04
CA SER A 2 16.92 -14.12 -1.11
C SER A 2 17.45 -12.76 -0.68
N LYS A 3 18.31 -12.14 -1.48
CA LYS A 3 18.67 -10.72 -1.26
C LYS A 3 17.53 -9.83 -1.74
N VAL A 4 16.92 -9.11 -0.83
CA VAL A 4 15.69 -8.33 -1.08
C VAL A 4 16.01 -6.85 -1.16
N ALA A 5 15.44 -6.16 -2.17
CA ALA A 5 15.42 -4.70 -2.24
C ALA A 5 13.98 -4.16 -2.20
N LEU A 6 13.75 -3.11 -1.41
CA LEU A 6 12.47 -2.42 -1.27
C LEU A 6 12.51 -1.12 -2.07
N PHE A 7 11.95 -1.09 -3.27
CA PHE A 7 11.89 0.11 -4.13
C PHE A 7 10.70 0.98 -3.72
N GLY A 8 10.95 2.18 -3.24
CA GLY A 8 9.95 3.06 -2.64
C GLY A 8 9.75 2.83 -1.13
N ALA A 9 10.80 2.39 -0.43
CA ALA A 9 10.76 1.89 0.94
C ALA A 9 10.32 2.89 2.01
N ALA A 10 10.47 4.20 1.82
CA ALA A 10 10.31 5.20 2.88
C ALA A 10 8.90 5.31 3.46
N GLY A 11 7.87 4.78 2.76
CA GLY A 11 6.50 4.76 3.23
C GLY A 11 6.24 3.72 4.33
N ALA A 12 5.06 3.82 4.98
CA ALA A 12 4.69 2.95 6.10
C ALA A 12 4.71 1.45 5.76
N ILE A 13 4.24 1.07 4.55
CA ILE A 13 4.28 -0.33 4.10
C ILE A 13 5.73 -0.81 3.95
N GLY A 14 6.61 0.02 3.34
CA GLY A 14 8.03 -0.33 3.20
C GLY A 14 8.71 -0.51 4.55
N GLN A 15 8.41 0.34 5.53
CA GLN A 15 8.93 0.20 6.89
C GLN A 15 8.40 -1.08 7.58
N SER A 16 7.13 -1.44 7.37
CA SER A 16 6.57 -2.69 7.90
C SER A 16 7.29 -3.92 7.32
N ILE A 17 7.57 -3.92 6.01
CA ILE A 17 8.29 -5.01 5.36
C ILE A 17 9.73 -5.09 5.86
N ALA A 18 10.41 -3.95 5.95
CA ALA A 18 11.76 -3.86 6.50
C ALA A 18 11.85 -4.44 7.92
N GLN A 19 10.91 -4.06 8.80
CA GLN A 19 10.81 -4.61 10.16
C GLN A 19 10.62 -6.13 10.16
N ALA A 20 9.81 -6.66 9.23
CA ALA A 20 9.58 -8.10 9.14
C ALA A 20 10.84 -8.84 8.67
N LEU A 21 11.57 -8.31 7.69
CA LEU A 21 12.84 -8.87 7.23
C LEU A 21 13.90 -8.81 8.34
N ALA A 22 14.03 -7.67 9.02
CA ALA A 22 14.96 -7.50 10.15
C ALA A 22 14.65 -8.47 11.30
N ALA A 23 13.36 -8.69 11.62
CA ALA A 23 12.96 -9.65 12.65
C ALA A 23 13.35 -11.11 12.31
N GLN A 24 13.54 -11.42 11.01
CA GLN A 24 14.06 -12.70 10.53
C GLN A 24 15.59 -12.73 10.43
N GLY A 25 16.29 -11.65 10.83
CA GLY A 25 17.74 -11.50 10.67
C GLY A 25 18.19 -11.39 9.20
N GLN A 26 17.27 -11.05 8.28
CA GLN A 26 17.55 -10.98 6.85
C GLN A 26 18.02 -9.57 6.46
N PRO A 27 19.25 -9.41 5.93
CA PRO A 27 19.68 -8.15 5.36
C PRO A 27 18.83 -7.75 4.14
N TYR A 28 18.59 -6.47 3.98
CA TYR A 28 17.79 -5.94 2.89
C TYR A 28 18.31 -4.59 2.41
N ARG A 29 18.03 -4.25 1.16
CA ARG A 29 18.32 -2.94 0.59
C ARG A 29 17.07 -2.09 0.53
N VAL A 30 17.15 -0.83 0.98
CA VAL A 30 16.09 0.18 0.82
C VAL A 30 16.46 1.15 -0.29
N VAL A 31 15.57 1.31 -1.26
CA VAL A 31 15.80 2.12 -2.45
C VAL A 31 14.78 3.25 -2.53
N GLY A 32 15.26 4.47 -2.69
CA GLY A 32 14.42 5.66 -2.82
C GLY A 32 15.16 6.83 -3.45
N ARG A 33 14.43 7.89 -3.81
CA ARG A 33 15.01 9.10 -4.43
C ARG A 33 15.75 10.00 -3.43
N SER A 34 15.36 9.99 -2.17
CA SER A 34 15.92 10.84 -1.12
C SER A 34 16.69 10.02 -0.11
N GLU A 35 18.01 10.14 -0.13
CA GLU A 35 18.89 9.50 0.85
C GLU A 35 18.54 9.95 2.28
N ALA A 36 18.26 11.23 2.48
CA ALA A 36 17.90 11.77 3.79
C ALA A 36 16.64 11.10 4.37
N SER A 37 15.62 10.86 3.53
CA SER A 37 14.41 10.17 3.95
C SER A 37 14.68 8.71 4.30
N LEU A 38 15.53 8.03 3.52
CA LEU A 38 15.93 6.65 3.78
C LEU A 38 16.75 6.55 5.08
N ARG A 39 17.75 7.42 5.27
CA ARG A 39 18.54 7.46 6.52
C ARG A 39 17.70 7.74 7.74
N LYS A 40 16.72 8.65 7.63
CA LYS A 40 15.77 8.92 8.72
C LYS A 40 14.96 7.69 9.12
N ALA A 41 14.52 6.90 8.14
CA ALA A 41 13.64 5.75 8.39
C ALA A 41 14.41 4.47 8.75
N PHE A 42 15.61 4.26 8.21
CA PHE A 42 16.32 2.98 8.26
C PHE A 42 17.77 3.10 8.76
N GLY A 43 18.30 4.30 8.96
CA GLY A 43 19.71 4.51 9.28
C GLY A 43 20.19 3.90 10.61
N ALA A 44 19.25 3.56 11.51
CA ALA A 44 19.56 2.89 12.77
C ALA A 44 19.53 1.34 12.66
N ASP A 45 19.05 0.78 11.54
CA ASP A 45 18.96 -0.66 11.35
C ASP A 45 20.26 -1.18 10.67
N PRO A 46 21.08 -2.00 11.36
CA PRO A 46 22.33 -2.52 10.81
C PRO A 46 22.12 -3.49 9.64
N LEU A 47 20.91 -4.01 9.43
CA LEU A 47 20.57 -4.91 8.34
C LEU A 47 20.13 -4.17 7.07
N ALA A 48 19.92 -2.85 7.16
CA ALA A 48 19.47 -2.02 6.04
C ALA A 48 20.66 -1.46 5.24
N GLU A 49 20.76 -1.84 3.98
CA GLU A 49 21.63 -1.18 2.99
C GLU A 49 20.83 -0.05 2.33
N ILE A 50 21.35 1.18 2.36
CA ILE A 50 20.69 2.35 1.77
C ILE A 50 21.24 2.60 0.38
N ALA A 51 20.37 2.65 -0.64
CA ALA A 51 20.70 3.00 -2.00
C ALA A 51 19.73 4.07 -2.53
N THR A 52 20.27 5.02 -3.27
CA THR A 52 19.43 5.97 -4.02
C THR A 52 19.27 5.51 -5.47
N TRP A 53 18.18 5.95 -6.10
CA TRP A 53 17.95 5.72 -7.51
C TRP A 53 17.36 6.96 -8.19
N ASP A 54 17.69 7.11 -9.47
CA ASP A 54 17.00 8.02 -10.38
C ASP A 54 16.13 7.18 -11.33
N PRO A 55 14.80 7.30 -11.28
CA PRO A 55 13.91 6.54 -12.16
C PRO A 55 14.00 6.94 -13.63
N ASP A 56 14.67 8.02 -13.96
CA ASP A 56 14.90 8.46 -15.34
C ASP A 56 16.27 8.01 -15.89
N SER A 57 17.12 7.41 -15.06
CA SER A 57 18.42 6.84 -15.43
C SER A 57 18.39 5.31 -15.39
N PRO A 58 18.44 4.60 -16.54
CA PRO A 58 18.51 3.15 -16.59
C PRO A 58 19.69 2.58 -15.80
N ASP A 59 20.86 3.22 -15.88
CA ASP A 59 22.06 2.80 -15.15
C ASP A 59 21.86 2.92 -13.64
N SER A 60 21.20 3.98 -13.17
CA SER A 60 20.88 4.15 -11.76
C SER A 60 19.92 3.07 -11.25
N ILE A 61 18.93 2.69 -12.07
CA ILE A 61 17.99 1.61 -11.72
C ILE A 61 18.75 0.28 -11.62
N SER A 62 19.57 -0.04 -12.62
CA SER A 62 20.37 -1.28 -12.63
C SER A 62 21.37 -1.33 -11.48
N ALA A 63 22.06 -0.23 -11.17
CA ALA A 63 22.97 -0.13 -10.05
C ALA A 63 22.25 -0.39 -8.71
N ALA A 64 21.09 0.22 -8.50
CA ALA A 64 20.28 0.01 -7.29
C ALA A 64 19.78 -1.45 -7.16
N ALA A 65 19.65 -2.18 -8.27
CA ALA A 65 19.19 -3.57 -8.32
C ALA A 65 20.33 -4.59 -8.36
N THR A 66 21.59 -4.17 -8.56
CA THR A 66 22.74 -5.07 -8.68
C THR A 66 22.94 -5.92 -7.42
N GLY A 67 23.07 -7.24 -7.60
CA GLY A 67 23.26 -8.21 -6.53
C GLY A 67 21.99 -8.51 -5.71
N ILE A 68 20.81 -8.10 -6.21
CA ILE A 68 19.50 -8.36 -5.61
C ILE A 68 18.84 -9.53 -6.32
N ASP A 69 18.23 -10.42 -5.55
CA ASP A 69 17.44 -11.55 -6.06
C ASP A 69 15.98 -11.16 -6.30
N THR A 70 15.41 -10.40 -5.37
CA THR A 70 13.98 -10.05 -5.35
C THR A 70 13.78 -8.56 -5.08
N ILE A 71 13.02 -7.88 -5.93
CA ILE A 71 12.53 -6.52 -5.69
C ILE A 71 11.11 -6.59 -5.15
N VAL A 72 10.85 -5.91 -4.02
CA VAL A 72 9.51 -5.53 -3.60
C VAL A 72 9.26 -4.09 -4.07
N TYR A 73 8.32 -3.95 -5.00
CA TYR A 73 8.03 -2.67 -5.64
C TYR A 73 6.86 -1.96 -4.94
N LEU A 74 7.19 -0.82 -4.32
CA LEU A 74 6.27 0.01 -3.51
C LEU A 74 6.19 1.45 -4.02
N VAL A 75 6.75 1.74 -5.21
CA VAL A 75 6.88 3.11 -5.71
C VAL A 75 5.51 3.74 -5.90
N GLY A 76 5.25 4.77 -5.11
CA GLY A 76 4.06 5.63 -5.23
C GLY A 76 4.34 6.88 -6.03
N VAL A 77 3.27 7.44 -6.59
CA VAL A 77 3.25 8.70 -7.31
C VAL A 77 2.20 9.62 -6.73
N ASN A 78 2.29 10.92 -7.01
CA ASN A 78 1.23 11.85 -6.66
C ASN A 78 -0.09 11.48 -7.36
N TYR A 79 -1.21 11.75 -6.72
CA TYR A 79 -2.55 11.42 -7.26
C TYR A 79 -2.85 12.05 -8.63
N TRP A 80 -2.19 13.14 -8.97
CA TRP A 80 -2.31 13.84 -10.26
C TRP A 80 -1.25 13.42 -11.30
N GLN A 81 -0.50 12.35 -11.04
CA GLN A 81 0.58 11.82 -11.89
C GLN A 81 0.47 10.29 -12.05
N PHE A 82 -0.75 9.75 -12.04
CA PHE A 82 -0.95 8.30 -12.07
C PHE A 82 -0.48 7.64 -13.37
N GLU A 83 -0.35 8.41 -14.45
CA GLU A 83 0.27 7.99 -15.71
C GLU A 83 1.72 7.51 -15.55
N LEU A 84 2.39 7.94 -14.49
CA LEU A 84 3.75 7.50 -14.18
C LEU A 84 3.82 6.04 -13.69
N HIS A 85 2.74 5.46 -13.14
CA HIS A 85 2.77 4.09 -12.64
C HIS A 85 3.22 3.07 -13.68
N PRO A 86 2.62 2.98 -14.89
CA PRO A 86 3.07 2.04 -15.90
C PRO A 86 4.46 2.41 -16.46
N GLN A 87 4.79 3.70 -16.56
CA GLN A 87 6.09 4.16 -17.06
C GLN A 87 7.24 3.75 -16.13
N LEU A 88 7.09 4.02 -14.83
CA LEU A 88 8.07 3.66 -13.81
C LEU A 88 8.21 2.14 -13.67
N MET A 89 7.10 1.40 -13.78
CA MET A 89 7.16 -0.07 -13.75
C MET A 89 7.97 -0.60 -14.91
N ARG A 90 7.78 -0.09 -16.14
CA ARG A 90 8.54 -0.51 -17.32
C ARG A 90 10.04 -0.26 -17.13
N LYS A 91 10.40 0.98 -16.74
CA LYS A 91 11.80 1.35 -16.48
C LYS A 91 12.44 0.48 -15.39
N THR A 92 11.70 0.27 -14.29
CA THR A 92 12.21 -0.58 -13.19
C THR A 92 12.37 -2.04 -13.62
N LEU A 93 11.41 -2.58 -14.37
CA LEU A 93 11.46 -3.93 -14.91
C LEU A 93 12.68 -4.14 -15.82
N ASP A 94 12.91 -3.22 -16.76
CA ASP A 94 14.02 -3.32 -17.69
C ASP A 94 15.38 -3.21 -16.96
N GLY A 95 15.52 -2.29 -16.01
CA GLY A 95 16.71 -2.18 -15.17
C GLY A 95 16.92 -3.37 -14.24
N ALA A 96 15.85 -3.94 -13.68
CA ALA A 96 15.91 -5.13 -12.85
C ALA A 96 16.39 -6.36 -13.65
N ILE A 97 15.86 -6.55 -14.86
CA ILE A 97 16.28 -7.64 -15.77
C ILE A 97 17.76 -7.46 -16.15
N ALA A 98 18.18 -6.25 -16.51
CA ALA A 98 19.57 -5.95 -16.85
C ALA A 98 20.54 -6.21 -15.66
N ALA A 99 20.09 -6.01 -14.42
CA ALA A 99 20.84 -6.30 -13.20
C ALA A 99 20.82 -7.78 -12.76
N GLY A 100 20.07 -8.65 -13.47
CA GLY A 100 19.96 -10.07 -13.14
C GLY A 100 18.99 -10.38 -11.99
N VAL A 101 18.08 -9.47 -11.65
CA VAL A 101 17.00 -9.72 -10.67
C VAL A 101 16.09 -10.84 -11.18
N ARG A 102 15.78 -11.78 -10.30
CA ARG A 102 14.97 -12.95 -10.65
C ARG A 102 13.48 -12.75 -10.38
N ASN A 103 13.14 -11.96 -9.36
CA ASN A 103 11.79 -11.90 -8.85
C ASN A 103 11.34 -10.45 -8.59
N ILE A 104 10.06 -10.15 -8.86
CA ILE A 104 9.42 -8.87 -8.44
C ILE A 104 8.10 -9.18 -7.74
N VAL A 105 7.92 -8.59 -6.56
CA VAL A 105 6.65 -8.54 -5.81
C VAL A 105 6.11 -7.11 -5.92
N LEU A 106 5.00 -6.91 -6.61
CA LEU A 106 4.33 -5.61 -6.69
C LEU A 106 3.32 -5.48 -5.56
N ILE A 107 3.44 -4.42 -4.75
CA ILE A 107 2.37 -4.03 -3.83
C ILE A 107 1.32 -3.24 -4.62
N GLY A 108 0.22 -3.93 -4.88
CA GLY A 108 -0.89 -3.47 -5.71
C GLY A 108 -2.03 -2.86 -4.89
N THR A 109 -3.12 -2.51 -5.58
CA THR A 109 -4.34 -1.95 -5.01
C THR A 109 -5.56 -2.63 -5.62
N VAL A 110 -6.76 -2.36 -5.07
CA VAL A 110 -8.04 -2.83 -5.63
C VAL A 110 -8.48 -2.07 -6.91
N TYR A 111 -7.80 -0.99 -7.29
CA TYR A 111 -8.21 -0.10 -8.39
C TYR A 111 -8.40 -0.79 -9.75
N PRO A 112 -7.57 -1.81 -10.13
CA PRO A 112 -7.75 -2.54 -11.38
C PRO A 112 -9.09 -3.23 -11.54
N TYR A 113 -9.80 -3.53 -10.46
CA TYR A 113 -11.13 -4.16 -10.53
C TYR A 113 -12.22 -3.22 -11.04
N GLY A 114 -12.10 -1.90 -10.76
CA GLY A 114 -13.18 -0.96 -10.99
C GLY A 114 -14.34 -1.23 -10.01
N ARG A 115 -15.58 -1.22 -10.48
CA ARG A 115 -16.75 -1.57 -9.66
C ARG A 115 -16.82 -3.09 -9.46
N ALA A 116 -16.91 -3.51 -8.20
CA ALA A 116 -17.04 -4.92 -7.88
C ALA A 116 -18.36 -5.50 -8.40
N ARG A 117 -18.30 -6.66 -9.05
CA ARG A 117 -19.48 -7.42 -9.49
C ARG A 117 -19.92 -8.47 -8.47
N THR A 118 -19.06 -8.81 -7.54
CA THR A 118 -19.28 -9.79 -6.46
C THR A 118 -18.70 -9.27 -5.16
N THR A 119 -19.26 -9.73 -4.04
CA THR A 119 -18.74 -9.46 -2.69
C THR A 119 -18.76 -10.77 -1.92
N PRO A 120 -17.62 -11.26 -1.42
CA PRO A 120 -16.29 -10.69 -1.58
C PRO A 120 -15.73 -10.85 -3.03
N VAL A 121 -14.70 -10.07 -3.36
CA VAL A 121 -13.97 -10.11 -4.63
C VAL A 121 -12.84 -11.12 -4.51
N ARG A 122 -12.76 -12.07 -5.44
CA ARG A 122 -11.67 -13.03 -5.58
C ARG A 122 -10.64 -12.57 -6.62
N GLU A 123 -9.48 -13.16 -6.61
CA GLU A 123 -8.39 -12.84 -7.55
C GLU A 123 -8.78 -13.06 -9.02
N SER A 124 -9.71 -13.99 -9.28
CA SER A 124 -10.27 -14.26 -10.61
C SER A 124 -11.30 -13.24 -11.10
N HIS A 125 -11.67 -12.25 -10.25
CA HIS A 125 -12.62 -11.21 -10.65
C HIS A 125 -12.09 -10.41 -11.84
N PRO A 126 -12.91 -10.08 -12.85
CA PRO A 126 -12.49 -9.28 -14.00
C PRO A 126 -11.87 -7.94 -13.59
N ARG A 127 -10.77 -7.56 -14.25
CA ARG A 127 -10.11 -6.25 -14.08
C ARG A 127 -10.64 -5.27 -15.13
N GLU A 128 -11.72 -4.57 -14.81
CA GLU A 128 -12.45 -3.66 -15.70
C GLU A 128 -12.53 -2.23 -15.12
N PRO A 129 -11.39 -1.55 -14.95
CA PRO A 129 -11.37 -0.23 -14.35
C PRO A 129 -12.00 0.81 -15.28
N HIS A 130 -13.03 1.49 -14.79
CA HIS A 130 -13.71 2.58 -15.51
C HIS A 130 -13.04 3.94 -15.28
N THR A 131 -12.16 4.06 -14.27
CA THR A 131 -11.44 5.29 -13.92
C THR A 131 -10.07 5.35 -14.60
N PHE A 132 -9.54 6.57 -14.76
CA PHE A 132 -8.17 6.76 -15.27
C PHE A 132 -7.14 6.10 -14.35
N LYS A 133 -7.23 6.36 -13.03
CA LYS A 133 -6.30 5.79 -12.04
C LYS A 133 -6.36 4.27 -12.00
N GLY A 134 -7.56 3.71 -12.09
CA GLY A 134 -7.74 2.26 -12.20
C GLY A 134 -7.06 1.68 -13.45
N ARG A 135 -7.22 2.34 -14.61
CA ARG A 135 -6.53 1.91 -15.85
C ARG A 135 -5.01 1.98 -15.75
N MET A 136 -4.46 3.02 -15.10
CA MET A 136 -3.01 3.15 -14.91
C MET A 136 -2.46 2.06 -13.97
N ARG A 137 -3.16 1.75 -12.90
CA ARG A 137 -2.75 0.65 -12.00
C ARG A 137 -2.91 -0.72 -12.69
N LYS A 138 -3.95 -0.92 -13.50
CA LYS A 138 -4.07 -2.13 -14.32
C LYS A 138 -2.92 -2.25 -15.32
N ALA A 139 -2.59 -1.18 -16.04
CA ALA A 139 -1.49 -1.16 -16.99
C ALA A 139 -0.13 -1.45 -16.31
N GLN A 140 0.08 -0.96 -15.09
CA GLN A 140 1.25 -1.29 -14.30
C GLN A 140 1.36 -2.79 -14.00
N GLU A 141 0.26 -3.41 -13.58
CA GLU A 141 0.21 -4.85 -13.34
C GLU A 141 0.40 -5.66 -14.63
N ASP A 142 -0.26 -5.23 -15.73
CA ASP A 142 -0.19 -5.92 -17.02
C ASP A 142 1.26 -5.99 -17.54
N ILE A 143 2.03 -4.90 -17.45
CA ILE A 143 3.45 -4.87 -17.82
C ILE A 143 4.24 -5.94 -17.05
N LEU A 144 4.02 -6.05 -15.76
CA LEU A 144 4.75 -6.98 -14.91
C LEU A 144 4.33 -8.44 -15.14
N LEU A 145 3.02 -8.70 -15.22
CA LEU A 145 2.48 -10.04 -15.44
C LEU A 145 2.78 -10.57 -16.85
N GLU A 146 2.81 -9.69 -17.87
CA GLU A 146 3.22 -10.04 -19.21
C GLU A 146 4.70 -10.45 -19.27
N ALA A 147 5.57 -9.71 -18.58
CA ALA A 147 6.99 -10.06 -18.48
C ALA A 147 7.19 -11.43 -17.80
N HIS A 148 6.35 -11.76 -16.80
CA HIS A 148 6.34 -13.09 -16.19
C HIS A 148 5.90 -14.17 -17.18
N ALA A 149 4.81 -13.95 -17.91
CA ALA A 149 4.30 -14.90 -18.91
C ALA A 149 5.29 -15.16 -20.06
N GLN A 150 6.15 -14.16 -20.36
CA GLN A 150 7.24 -14.28 -21.32
C GLN A 150 8.51 -14.93 -20.74
N GLY A 151 8.52 -15.32 -19.48
CA GLY A 151 9.68 -15.91 -18.80
C GLY A 151 10.85 -14.95 -18.56
N ARG A 152 10.63 -13.63 -18.68
CA ARG A 152 11.66 -12.61 -18.49
C ARG A 152 12.01 -12.37 -17.03
N ILE A 153 11.05 -12.56 -16.13
CA ILE A 153 11.17 -12.40 -14.67
C ILE A 153 10.04 -13.18 -13.98
N ASN A 154 10.25 -13.62 -12.75
CA ASN A 154 9.16 -14.09 -11.91
C ASN A 154 8.46 -12.92 -11.26
N ALA A 155 7.14 -12.84 -11.40
CA ALA A 155 6.37 -11.72 -10.87
C ALA A 155 5.15 -12.19 -10.08
N THR A 156 4.83 -11.45 -9.02
CA THR A 156 3.58 -11.60 -8.27
C THR A 156 3.05 -10.24 -7.84
N VAL A 157 1.75 -10.16 -7.61
CA VAL A 157 1.07 -8.94 -7.17
C VAL A 157 0.32 -9.23 -5.87
N LEU A 158 0.57 -8.44 -4.84
CA LEU A 158 -0.24 -8.44 -3.61
C LEU A 158 -1.14 -7.21 -3.61
N ARG A 159 -2.45 -7.39 -3.79
CA ARG A 159 -3.44 -6.30 -3.75
C ARG A 159 -3.92 -6.06 -2.34
N LEU A 160 -3.91 -4.78 -1.96
CA LEU A 160 -4.39 -4.30 -0.68
C LEU A 160 -5.62 -3.41 -0.89
N PRO A 161 -6.59 -3.41 0.06
CA PRO A 161 -7.64 -2.40 0.16
C PRO A 161 -7.04 -1.09 0.70
N ASP A 162 -7.88 -0.17 1.15
CA ASP A 162 -7.41 0.97 1.94
C ASP A 162 -6.70 0.50 3.20
N PHE A 163 -5.76 1.30 3.69
CA PHE A 163 -4.88 0.89 4.79
C PHE A 163 -4.76 1.98 5.86
N TYR A 164 -4.43 1.57 7.07
CA TYR A 164 -4.23 2.44 8.22
C TYR A 164 -3.14 1.88 9.14
N GLY A 165 -2.68 2.68 10.07
CA GLY A 165 -1.69 2.24 11.05
C GLY A 165 -0.71 3.35 11.45
N PRO A 166 0.26 3.04 12.31
CA PRO A 166 1.34 3.96 12.65
C PRO A 166 2.07 4.49 11.41
N GLY A 167 2.27 5.81 11.34
CA GLY A 167 2.98 6.47 10.23
C GLY A 167 2.24 6.51 8.89
N VAL A 168 0.95 6.11 8.83
CA VAL A 168 0.15 6.11 7.61
C VAL A 168 -0.58 7.44 7.46
N GLU A 169 0.11 8.45 6.91
CA GLU A 169 -0.46 9.79 6.71
C GLU A 169 -1.44 9.88 5.53
N ALA A 170 -1.21 9.07 4.49
CA ALA A 170 -2.06 9.03 3.29
C ALA A 170 -3.29 8.13 3.43
N SER A 171 -3.79 7.92 4.66
CA SER A 171 -5.01 7.15 4.94
C SER A 171 -6.25 8.03 4.95
N LEU A 172 -7.39 7.48 4.51
CA LEU A 172 -8.72 8.09 4.72
C LEU A 172 -9.03 8.37 6.20
N LEU A 173 -8.36 7.66 7.11
CA LEU A 173 -8.59 7.72 8.56
C LEU A 173 -7.59 8.62 9.30
N HIS A 174 -6.53 9.09 8.63
CA HIS A 174 -5.45 9.82 9.31
C HIS A 174 -5.95 11.10 10.00
N GLY A 175 -6.77 11.90 9.31
CA GLY A 175 -7.33 13.14 9.89
C GLY A 175 -8.18 12.87 11.13
N ALA A 176 -8.93 11.78 11.16
CA ALA A 176 -9.71 11.37 12.33
C ALA A 176 -8.82 10.92 13.49
N ALA A 177 -7.76 10.17 13.20
CA ALA A 177 -6.80 9.75 14.22
C ALA A 177 -6.06 10.95 14.85
N VAL A 178 -5.66 11.92 14.04
CA VAL A 178 -5.07 13.18 14.53
C VAL A 178 -6.07 13.97 15.38
N ALA A 179 -7.32 14.11 14.94
CA ALA A 179 -8.37 14.81 15.70
C ALA A 179 -8.72 14.08 17.01
N ALA A 180 -8.65 12.76 17.05
CA ALA A 180 -8.84 11.98 18.28
C ALA A 180 -7.76 12.26 19.33
N VAL A 181 -6.49 12.39 18.89
CA VAL A 181 -5.36 12.60 19.81
C VAL A 181 -5.17 14.08 20.19
N ARG A 182 -5.27 14.98 19.20
CA ARG A 182 -4.92 16.40 19.38
C ARG A 182 -6.13 17.33 19.53
N GLY A 183 -7.33 16.78 19.38
CA GLY A 183 -8.55 17.58 19.27
C GLY A 183 -8.75 18.17 17.87
N GLY A 184 -9.83 18.93 17.72
CA GLY A 184 -10.19 19.57 16.45
C GLY A 184 -11.29 18.82 15.70
N THR A 185 -11.42 19.08 14.40
CA THR A 185 -12.44 18.51 13.53
C THR A 185 -11.77 17.78 12.38
N ALA A 186 -12.09 16.51 12.19
CA ALA A 186 -11.63 15.71 11.07
C ALA A 186 -12.44 16.01 9.81
N ASP A 187 -11.78 16.11 8.66
CA ASP A 187 -12.42 16.17 7.36
C ASP A 187 -12.39 14.76 6.74
N LEU A 188 -13.56 14.17 6.56
CA LEU A 188 -13.75 12.84 6.00
C LEU A 188 -14.30 12.92 4.58
N ILE A 189 -14.00 11.91 3.78
CA ILE A 189 -14.57 11.75 2.44
C ILE A 189 -15.69 10.73 2.53
N GLY A 190 -16.91 11.13 2.18
CA GLY A 190 -18.10 10.28 2.29
C GLY A 190 -18.50 9.57 0.99
N PRO A 191 -19.43 8.62 1.11
CA PRO A 191 -20.17 8.23 2.31
C PRO A 191 -19.31 7.47 3.32
N ILE A 192 -19.55 7.66 4.62
CA ILE A 192 -18.77 7.04 5.70
C ILE A 192 -19.45 5.84 6.35
N ASP A 193 -20.70 5.57 5.97
CA ASP A 193 -21.57 4.52 6.55
C ASP A 193 -21.65 3.26 5.66
N LYS A 194 -20.89 3.21 4.56
CA LYS A 194 -20.88 2.04 3.69
C LYS A 194 -19.91 1.00 4.17
N PRO A 195 -20.18 -0.30 3.93
CA PRO A 195 -19.21 -1.37 4.19
C PRO A 195 -17.87 -1.04 3.57
N HIS A 196 -16.82 -1.27 4.29
CA HIS A 196 -15.44 -1.03 3.86
C HIS A 196 -14.51 -2.00 4.58
N GLU A 197 -13.28 -2.11 4.13
CA GLU A 197 -12.23 -2.80 4.88
C GLU A 197 -10.92 -2.01 4.83
N PHE A 198 -10.16 -2.13 5.90
CA PHE A 198 -8.86 -1.48 6.03
C PHE A 198 -7.83 -2.49 6.47
N VAL A 199 -6.73 -2.63 5.74
CA VAL A 199 -5.61 -3.44 6.19
C VAL A 199 -4.75 -2.65 7.17
N PHE A 200 -4.36 -3.29 8.27
CA PHE A 200 -3.43 -2.70 9.23
C PHE A 200 -2.01 -2.87 8.72
N VAL A 201 -1.31 -1.77 8.42
CA VAL A 201 -0.01 -1.79 7.74
C VAL A 201 1.04 -2.69 8.41
N PRO A 202 1.17 -2.75 9.74
CA PRO A 202 2.10 -3.70 10.37
C PRO A 202 1.84 -5.19 10.09
N ASP A 203 0.64 -5.57 9.66
CA ASP A 203 0.34 -6.96 9.28
C ASP A 203 0.81 -7.30 7.85
N VAL A 204 1.09 -6.28 7.01
CA VAL A 204 1.54 -6.46 5.62
C VAL A 204 2.96 -7.00 5.55
N GLY A 205 3.85 -6.51 6.40
CA GLY A 205 5.27 -6.87 6.38
C GLY A 205 5.54 -8.37 6.45
N PRO A 206 5.02 -9.08 7.48
CA PRO A 206 5.19 -10.54 7.60
C PRO A 206 4.67 -11.32 6.39
N VAL A 207 3.55 -10.88 5.79
CA VAL A 207 2.98 -11.51 4.59
C VAL A 207 3.93 -11.37 3.40
N VAL A 208 4.46 -10.16 3.17
CA VAL A 208 5.38 -9.90 2.06
C VAL A 208 6.70 -10.65 2.25
N ALA A 209 7.25 -10.68 3.48
CA ALA A 209 8.46 -11.44 3.79
C ALA A 209 8.30 -12.95 3.49
N THR A 210 7.09 -13.51 3.73
CA THR A 210 6.78 -14.89 3.38
C THR A 210 6.60 -15.07 1.86
N LEU A 211 5.92 -14.14 1.17
CA LEU A 211 5.70 -14.20 -0.28
C LEU A 211 7.02 -14.16 -1.06
N VAL A 212 7.98 -13.35 -0.63
CA VAL A 212 9.31 -13.24 -1.26
C VAL A 212 10.02 -14.59 -1.34
N GLU A 213 9.87 -15.43 -0.32
CA GLU A 213 10.52 -16.74 -0.21
C GLU A 213 9.64 -17.90 -0.74
N SER A 214 8.45 -17.60 -1.27
CA SER A 214 7.48 -18.60 -1.73
C SER A 214 7.50 -18.76 -3.25
N PRO A 215 8.17 -19.76 -3.86
CA PRO A 215 8.21 -19.93 -5.32
C PRO A 215 6.81 -20.06 -5.94
N ALA A 216 5.88 -20.70 -5.24
CA ALA A 216 4.50 -20.87 -5.69
C ALA A 216 3.67 -19.57 -5.65
N ALA A 217 4.22 -18.48 -5.11
CA ALA A 217 3.54 -17.17 -5.14
C ALA A 217 3.63 -16.51 -6.52
N TYR A 218 4.68 -16.80 -7.28
CA TYR A 218 4.94 -16.14 -8.56
C TYR A 218 4.03 -16.67 -9.66
N GLY A 219 3.66 -15.79 -10.61
CA GLY A 219 2.69 -16.03 -11.65
C GLY A 219 1.25 -15.77 -11.24
N HIS A 220 1.03 -15.35 -9.99
CA HIS A 220 -0.30 -15.16 -9.42
C HIS A 220 -0.49 -13.74 -8.87
N VAL A 221 -1.76 -13.41 -8.67
CA VAL A 221 -2.21 -12.24 -7.91
C VAL A 221 -2.78 -12.74 -6.59
N TRP A 222 -2.49 -12.05 -5.51
CA TRP A 222 -2.95 -12.39 -4.16
C TRP A 222 -3.68 -11.21 -3.56
N HIS A 223 -4.61 -11.50 -2.67
CA HIS A 223 -5.30 -10.51 -1.86
C HIS A 223 -4.81 -10.56 -0.41
N LEU A 224 -4.72 -9.40 0.23
CA LEU A 224 -4.64 -9.29 1.68
C LEU A 224 -5.69 -8.31 2.15
N GLY A 225 -6.78 -8.82 2.69
CA GLY A 225 -7.87 -8.04 3.27
C GLY A 225 -7.58 -7.58 4.70
N GLY A 226 -8.46 -6.72 5.21
CA GLY A 226 -8.44 -6.25 6.59
C GLY A 226 -8.91 -7.31 7.61
N ALA A 227 -9.11 -6.89 8.86
CA ALA A 227 -9.60 -7.74 9.95
C ALA A 227 -11.12 -8.00 9.90
N GLY A 228 -11.73 -7.79 8.75
CA GLY A 228 -13.16 -7.94 8.49
C GLY A 228 -13.77 -6.68 7.92
N VAL A 229 -15.09 -6.74 7.65
CA VAL A 229 -15.84 -5.59 7.15
C VAL A 229 -16.16 -4.63 8.28
N THR A 230 -15.96 -3.34 8.04
CA THR A 230 -16.27 -2.22 8.95
C THR A 230 -16.84 -1.05 8.16
N THR A 231 -16.96 0.13 8.76
CA THR A 231 -17.25 1.40 8.09
C THR A 231 -16.25 2.47 8.52
N GLN A 232 -16.09 3.54 7.74
CA GLN A 232 -15.29 4.68 8.21
C GLN A 232 -15.87 5.24 9.53
N ARG A 233 -17.21 5.26 9.68
CA ARG A 233 -17.88 5.72 10.91
C ARG A 233 -17.45 4.87 12.10
N ASP A 234 -17.53 3.54 12.00
CA ASP A 234 -17.16 2.64 13.10
C ASP A 234 -15.70 2.84 13.52
N MET A 235 -14.80 3.03 12.54
CA MET A 235 -13.39 3.31 12.81
C MET A 235 -13.20 4.65 13.55
N VAL A 236 -13.93 5.69 13.16
CA VAL A 236 -13.86 7.03 13.80
C VAL A 236 -14.49 6.99 15.20
N ASP A 237 -15.60 6.31 15.37
CA ASP A 237 -16.28 6.15 16.66
C ASP A 237 -15.39 5.36 17.65
N GLU A 238 -14.71 4.31 17.18
CA GLU A 238 -13.74 3.56 17.98
C GLU A 238 -12.52 4.44 18.37
N MET A 239 -12.01 5.28 17.46
CA MET A 239 -10.97 6.26 17.80
C MET A 239 -11.43 7.20 18.91
N GLY A 240 -12.67 7.70 18.81
CA GLY A 240 -13.27 8.57 19.84
C GLY A 240 -13.43 7.86 21.18
N ARG A 241 -13.89 6.61 21.17
CA ARG A 241 -14.03 5.78 22.38
C ARG A 241 -12.70 5.62 23.10
N GLN A 242 -11.63 5.33 22.36
CA GLN A 242 -10.28 5.16 22.92
C GLN A 242 -9.65 6.47 23.38
N ALA A 243 -9.97 7.59 22.71
CA ALA A 243 -9.52 8.92 23.11
C ALA A 243 -10.33 9.50 24.29
N GLY A 244 -11.42 8.87 24.72
CA GLY A 244 -12.30 9.33 25.79
C GLY A 244 -13.24 10.49 25.43
N HIS A 245 -13.38 10.78 24.13
CA HIS A 245 -14.28 11.83 23.63
C HIS A 245 -14.75 11.56 22.20
N LYS A 246 -15.88 12.13 21.81
CA LYS A 246 -16.37 12.01 20.42
C LYS A 246 -15.48 12.81 19.46
N VAL A 247 -15.00 12.18 18.41
CA VAL A 247 -14.25 12.84 17.33
C VAL A 247 -15.23 13.69 16.51
N LYS A 248 -15.06 15.01 16.54
CA LYS A 248 -15.80 15.92 15.66
C LYS A 248 -15.36 15.71 14.23
N HIS A 249 -16.31 15.59 13.29
CA HIS A 249 -15.96 15.43 11.88
C HIS A 249 -16.95 16.13 10.96
N ARG A 250 -16.48 16.46 9.76
CA ARG A 250 -17.26 16.93 8.61
C ARG A 250 -17.07 15.94 7.49
N VAL A 251 -18.13 15.71 6.72
CA VAL A 251 -18.11 14.75 5.61
C VAL A 251 -18.25 15.49 4.28
N ALA A 252 -17.22 15.43 3.46
CA ALA A 252 -17.25 15.97 2.11
C ALA A 252 -17.79 14.94 1.12
N GLY A 253 -18.96 15.19 0.57
CA GLY A 253 -19.51 14.39 -0.54
C GLY A 253 -18.90 14.78 -1.88
N LYS A 254 -19.19 13.99 -2.94
CA LYS A 254 -18.61 14.14 -4.28
C LYS A 254 -18.73 15.56 -4.86
N THR A 255 -19.87 16.24 -4.65
CA THR A 255 -20.09 17.62 -5.13
C THR A 255 -19.17 18.60 -4.42
N MET A 256 -19.06 18.49 -3.09
CA MET A 256 -18.15 19.35 -2.30
C MET A 256 -16.70 19.15 -2.71
N LEU A 257 -16.27 17.89 -2.94
CA LEU A 257 -14.92 17.58 -3.42
C LEU A 257 -14.63 18.23 -4.77
N ARG A 258 -15.61 18.31 -5.69
CA ARG A 258 -15.45 19.02 -6.97
C ARG A 258 -15.22 20.51 -6.78
N VAL A 259 -15.96 21.15 -5.87
CA VAL A 259 -15.80 22.57 -5.57
C VAL A 259 -14.45 22.84 -4.91
N LEU A 260 -14.08 22.08 -3.89
CA LEU A 260 -12.81 22.22 -3.19
C LEU A 260 -11.62 21.88 -4.11
N GLY A 261 -11.82 20.98 -5.06
CA GLY A 261 -10.83 20.60 -6.08
C GLY A 261 -10.41 21.73 -7.03
N LEU A 262 -11.19 22.83 -7.11
CA LEU A 262 -10.78 24.03 -7.84
C LEU A 262 -9.55 24.69 -7.22
N PHE A 263 -9.36 24.52 -5.91
CA PHE A 263 -8.30 25.16 -5.13
C PHE A 263 -7.25 24.18 -4.60
N ASN A 264 -7.51 22.87 -4.68
CA ASN A 264 -6.61 21.85 -4.14
C ASN A 264 -6.47 20.68 -5.12
N LYS A 265 -5.24 20.45 -5.61
CA LYS A 265 -4.93 19.41 -6.59
C LYS A 265 -5.33 18.00 -6.11
N LEU A 266 -5.09 17.67 -4.84
CA LEU A 266 -5.43 16.37 -4.29
C LEU A 266 -6.96 16.17 -4.26
N LEU A 267 -7.71 17.16 -3.76
CA LEU A 267 -9.16 17.10 -3.69
C LEU A 267 -9.81 17.05 -5.07
N ARG A 268 -9.17 17.60 -6.11
CA ARG A 268 -9.62 17.49 -7.51
C ARG A 268 -9.62 16.05 -8.01
N GLU A 269 -8.71 15.23 -7.52
CA GLU A 269 -8.53 13.84 -7.93
C GLU A 269 -9.46 12.85 -7.18
N MET A 270 -10.00 13.26 -6.02
CA MET A 270 -10.81 12.38 -5.16
C MET A 270 -12.16 11.99 -5.77
N PRO A 271 -12.91 12.85 -6.51
CA PRO A 271 -14.20 12.47 -7.09
C PRO A 271 -14.15 11.28 -8.02
N GLU A 272 -13.01 11.05 -8.69
CA GLU A 272 -12.80 9.90 -9.56
C GLU A 272 -12.82 8.58 -8.77
N MET A 273 -12.22 8.58 -7.58
CA MET A 273 -12.08 7.40 -6.73
C MET A 273 -13.22 7.23 -5.71
N ASN A 274 -14.14 8.18 -5.64
CA ASN A 274 -15.27 8.15 -4.69
C ASN A 274 -16.16 6.90 -4.85
N TYR A 275 -16.13 6.23 -6.02
CA TYR A 275 -16.88 4.98 -6.22
C TYR A 275 -16.45 3.88 -5.23
N LEU A 276 -15.20 3.84 -4.78
CA LEU A 276 -14.74 2.86 -3.79
C LEU A 276 -15.44 3.02 -2.43
N LEU A 277 -15.98 4.21 -2.15
CA LEU A 277 -16.76 4.48 -0.93
C LEU A 277 -18.26 4.21 -1.13
N THR A 278 -18.76 4.17 -2.37
CA THR A 278 -20.17 3.85 -2.68
C THR A 278 -20.38 2.39 -3.04
N ASP A 279 -19.42 1.79 -3.73
CA ASP A 279 -19.40 0.41 -4.21
C ASP A 279 -18.08 -0.26 -3.78
N PRO A 280 -17.92 -0.55 -2.48
CA PRO A 280 -16.63 -0.98 -1.94
C PRO A 280 -16.18 -2.32 -2.49
N VAL A 281 -14.87 -2.49 -2.63
CA VAL A 281 -14.21 -3.75 -2.98
C VAL A 281 -13.77 -4.44 -1.70
N ILE A 282 -14.49 -5.47 -1.27
CA ILE A 282 -14.13 -6.31 -0.12
C ILE A 282 -13.42 -7.55 -0.65
N LEU A 283 -12.21 -7.82 -0.17
CA LEU A 283 -11.35 -8.86 -0.71
C LEU A 283 -11.58 -10.23 -0.05
N ASP A 284 -11.57 -11.29 -0.86
CA ASP A 284 -11.39 -12.66 -0.41
C ASP A 284 -9.89 -12.98 -0.45
N ASP A 285 -9.25 -13.17 0.68
CA ASP A 285 -7.83 -13.52 0.77
C ASP A 285 -7.58 -14.99 1.14
N SER A 286 -8.59 -15.82 1.00
CA SER A 286 -8.49 -17.26 1.31
C SER A 286 -7.45 -17.98 0.46
N ALA A 287 -7.21 -17.54 -0.78
CA ALA A 287 -6.18 -18.12 -1.63
C ALA A 287 -4.77 -17.85 -1.09
N LEU A 288 -4.51 -16.63 -0.63
CA LEU A 288 -3.27 -16.28 0.04
C LEU A 288 -3.05 -17.14 1.29
N GLN A 289 -4.07 -17.28 2.14
CA GLN A 289 -3.98 -18.08 3.36
C GLN A 289 -3.76 -19.57 3.10
N ARG A 290 -4.25 -20.09 1.98
CA ARG A 290 -3.92 -21.47 1.56
C ARG A 290 -2.46 -21.61 1.13
N LEU A 291 -1.88 -20.56 0.56
CA LEU A 291 -0.48 -20.58 0.12
C LEU A 291 0.50 -20.47 1.30
N ILE A 292 0.31 -19.49 2.18
CA ILE A 292 1.31 -19.13 3.20
C ILE A 292 0.91 -19.51 4.62
N GLY A 293 -0.24 -20.16 4.79
CA GLY A 293 -0.83 -20.43 6.11
C GLY A 293 -1.68 -19.26 6.63
N PRO A 294 -2.23 -19.41 7.86
CA PRO A 294 -3.07 -18.38 8.46
C PRO A 294 -2.36 -17.03 8.58
N VAL A 295 -2.98 -15.99 8.06
CA VAL A 295 -2.49 -14.62 8.16
C VAL A 295 -3.01 -13.98 9.43
N ARG A 296 -2.10 -13.45 10.25
CA ARG A 296 -2.50 -12.65 11.41
C ARG A 296 -3.12 -11.35 10.93
N LYS A 297 -4.34 -11.07 11.37
CA LYS A 297 -5.06 -9.82 11.16
C LYS A 297 -5.31 -9.15 12.51
N THR A 298 -4.66 -8.02 12.72
CA THR A 298 -4.82 -7.23 13.95
C THR A 298 -6.25 -6.68 14.03
N PRO A 299 -7.04 -6.98 15.09
CA PRO A 299 -8.38 -6.43 15.25
C PRO A 299 -8.38 -4.89 15.18
N TYR A 300 -9.43 -4.30 14.60
CA TYR A 300 -9.50 -2.85 14.41
C TYR A 300 -9.27 -2.05 15.68
N ALA A 301 -9.85 -2.46 16.81
CA ALA A 301 -9.64 -1.78 18.08
C ALA A 301 -8.16 -1.74 18.49
N GLU A 302 -7.43 -2.83 18.32
CA GLU A 302 -5.99 -2.89 18.63
C GLU A 302 -5.16 -2.07 17.61
N GLY A 303 -5.47 -2.16 16.31
CA GLY A 303 -4.80 -1.38 15.27
C GLY A 303 -5.00 0.13 15.49
N ILE A 304 -6.21 0.56 15.86
CA ILE A 304 -6.52 1.94 16.20
C ILE A 304 -5.70 2.36 17.44
N ARG A 305 -5.69 1.57 18.50
CA ARG A 305 -4.90 1.86 19.70
C ARG A 305 -3.43 2.14 19.36
N ARG A 306 -2.82 1.31 18.54
CA ARG A 306 -1.43 1.49 18.09
C ARG A 306 -1.25 2.71 17.19
N THR A 307 -2.24 3.01 16.35
CA THR A 307 -2.23 4.20 15.47
C THR A 307 -2.27 5.49 16.30
N LEU A 308 -3.20 5.56 17.28
CA LEU A 308 -3.33 6.73 18.16
C LEU A 308 -2.08 6.93 19.03
N ALA A 309 -1.51 5.85 19.56
CA ALA A 309 -0.27 5.91 20.34
C ALA A 309 0.92 6.47 19.54
N ALA A 310 0.99 6.20 18.23
CA ALA A 310 2.05 6.72 17.37
C ALA A 310 1.90 8.21 17.02
N ILE A 311 0.69 8.77 17.17
CA ILE A 311 0.40 10.21 16.96
C ILE A 311 0.57 11.01 18.24
N ALA A 312 0.35 10.37 19.40
CA ALA A 312 0.53 11.02 20.69
C ALA A 312 2.00 11.47 20.86
N PRO A 313 2.25 12.65 21.44
CA PRO A 313 3.62 13.03 21.78
C PRO A 313 4.21 11.98 22.72
N ALA A 314 5.50 11.65 22.54
CA ALA A 314 6.19 10.80 23.50
C ALA A 314 5.95 11.39 24.90
N LYS A 315 5.47 10.56 25.84
CA LYS A 315 5.38 10.99 27.23
C LYS A 315 6.81 11.33 27.67
N ALA A 316 7.02 12.60 28.04
CA ALA A 316 8.29 13.08 28.58
C ALA A 316 8.62 12.36 29.88
#